data_77976b9472737373d5f4dac55b3ef07c
#
_entry.id   77976b9472737373d5f4dac55b3ef07c
#
_cell.length_a   1.000
_cell.length_b   1.000
_cell.length_c   1.000
_cell.angle_alpha   90.00
_cell.angle_beta   90.00
_cell.angle_gamma   90.00
#
_symmetry.space_group_name_H-M   'P 1'
#
loop_
_entity.id
_entity.type
_entity.pdbx_description
1 polymer ?
#
loop_
_entity_poly.entity_id
_entity_poly.type
_entity_poly.pdbx_seq_one_letter_code
_entity_poly.pdbx_strand_id
1 'polypeptide(L)'
;MARDHAAALEEKDFTPMSYDLYLWAEPSPVTAGQALEICRRLAGGDQSATRPESRLLEFAGDLVADYPRLEDLTDLDDSPWNMSPDATTHRVILCMGLSKASIVGPRILELAEHYGLVCYDPSTQHVHHPAQPTPEGAFRLEAANGSRIFNPTGDEIVQQVRSLTRANWHLWLEREEGVYIQVGLGTRAGAPEGRFSLEYKQAPSGPHHRSFVDDLEDATTVFQGFAAGDESWFSAHTWTLL
;
A
#
# COMPACT_ATOMS: atom_id res chain seq x y z
N MET A 1 1.33 -53.45 5.76
CA MET A 1 2.31 -52.41 6.08
C MET A 1 2.46 -51.52 4.85
N ALA A 2 1.64 -50.48 4.78
CA ALA A 2 1.70 -49.45 3.75
C ALA A 2 2.49 -48.28 4.37
N ARG A 3 3.61 -47.91 3.73
CA ARG A 3 4.43 -46.76 4.10
C ARG A 3 3.85 -45.52 3.44
N ASP A 4 3.35 -44.62 4.27
CA ASP A 4 3.06 -43.23 3.91
C ASP A 4 4.32 -42.55 3.42
N HIS A 5 4.34 -42.20 2.13
CA HIS A 5 5.24 -41.21 1.58
C HIS A 5 4.44 -39.91 1.43
N ALA A 6 4.35 -39.14 2.51
CA ALA A 6 4.01 -37.73 2.42
C ALA A 6 5.24 -37.05 1.83
N ALA A 7 5.20 -36.77 0.53
CA ALA A 7 6.18 -35.92 -0.13
C ALA A 7 6.03 -34.50 0.42
N ALA A 8 7.04 -34.07 1.17
CA ALA A 8 7.23 -32.66 1.49
C ALA A 8 7.44 -31.93 0.15
N LEU A 9 6.47 -31.13 -0.23
CA LEU A 9 6.65 -30.12 -1.26
C LEU A 9 7.65 -29.10 -0.66
N GLU A 10 8.90 -29.19 -1.08
CA GLU A 10 9.88 -28.13 -0.88
C GLU A 10 9.28 -26.85 -1.48
N GLU A 11 9.03 -25.86 -0.64
CA GLU A 11 8.82 -24.48 -1.02
C GLU A 11 10.10 -24.02 -1.74
N LYS A 12 10.13 -24.20 -3.07
CA LYS A 12 11.14 -23.55 -3.90
C LYS A 12 10.96 -22.06 -3.73
N ASP A 13 11.97 -21.40 -3.19
CA ASP A 13 12.14 -19.96 -3.26
C ASP A 13 11.96 -19.51 -4.72
N PHE A 14 10.72 -19.17 -5.06
CA PHE A 14 10.38 -18.65 -6.38
C PHE A 14 10.77 -17.17 -6.35
N THR A 15 12.01 -16.87 -6.70
CA THR A 15 12.40 -15.47 -6.96
C THR A 15 11.59 -15.04 -8.18
N PRO A 16 10.65 -14.08 -8.02
CA PRO A 16 9.85 -13.63 -9.16
C PRO A 16 10.78 -13.05 -10.22
N MET A 17 10.69 -13.57 -11.46
CA MET A 17 11.49 -13.07 -12.58
C MET A 17 10.84 -11.84 -13.23
N SER A 18 9.65 -11.44 -12.78
CA SER A 18 8.91 -10.27 -13.24
C SER A 18 8.53 -9.36 -12.09
N TYR A 19 8.40 -8.09 -12.42
CA TYR A 19 7.80 -7.07 -11.58
C TYR A 19 6.51 -6.61 -12.25
N ASP A 20 5.39 -6.89 -11.60
CA ASP A 20 4.07 -6.66 -12.16
C ASP A 20 3.37 -5.51 -11.44
N LEU A 21 2.72 -4.62 -12.21
CA LEU A 21 1.89 -3.54 -11.69
C LEU A 21 0.51 -3.61 -12.31
N TYR A 22 -0.49 -3.30 -11.49
CA TYR A 22 -1.90 -3.24 -11.91
C TYR A 22 -2.41 -1.82 -11.71
N LEU A 23 -2.99 -1.24 -12.77
CA LEU A 23 -3.57 0.10 -12.71
C LEU A 23 -5.05 0.06 -13.07
N TRP A 24 -5.83 0.84 -12.34
CA TRP A 24 -7.26 1.05 -12.61
C TRP A 24 -7.71 2.39 -12.05
N ALA A 25 -8.94 2.77 -12.34
CA ALA A 25 -9.54 4.00 -11.82
C ALA A 25 -10.48 3.68 -10.65
N GLU A 26 -10.30 4.40 -9.54
CA GLU A 26 -11.19 4.33 -8.36
C GLU A 26 -11.64 5.73 -7.96
N PRO A 27 -12.91 5.88 -7.55
CA PRO A 27 -13.43 7.17 -7.08
C PRO A 27 -12.94 7.53 -5.66
N SER A 28 -12.47 6.54 -4.91
CA SER A 28 -12.04 6.68 -3.52
C SER A 28 -10.81 5.81 -3.25
N PRO A 29 -9.97 6.15 -2.27
CA PRO A 29 -8.86 5.31 -1.87
C PRO A 29 -9.31 3.91 -1.46
N VAL A 30 -8.50 2.91 -1.80
CA VAL A 30 -8.72 1.51 -1.45
C VAL A 30 -7.63 1.02 -0.51
N THR A 31 -7.97 0.10 0.39
CA THR A 31 -6.99 -0.58 1.23
C THR A 31 -6.17 -1.59 0.43
N ALA A 32 -5.01 -2.00 0.96
CA ALA A 32 -4.20 -3.05 0.33
C ALA A 32 -4.98 -4.37 0.14
N GLY A 33 -5.86 -4.72 1.09
CA GLY A 33 -6.72 -5.91 0.97
C GLY A 33 -7.74 -5.81 -0.15
N GLN A 34 -8.37 -4.64 -0.31
CA GLN A 34 -9.29 -4.36 -1.43
C GLN A 34 -8.54 -4.36 -2.76
N ALA A 35 -7.37 -3.72 -2.82
CA ALA A 35 -6.54 -3.69 -4.02
C ALA A 35 -6.09 -5.10 -4.44
N LEU A 36 -5.71 -5.96 -3.49
CA LEU A 36 -5.38 -7.36 -3.75
C LEU A 36 -6.57 -8.13 -4.34
N GLU A 37 -7.78 -7.93 -3.82
CA GLU A 37 -8.98 -8.59 -4.34
C GLU A 37 -9.33 -8.10 -5.75
N ILE A 38 -9.27 -6.79 -6.00
CA ILE A 38 -9.45 -6.22 -7.33
C ILE A 38 -8.41 -6.79 -8.31
N CYS A 39 -7.13 -6.80 -7.92
CA CYS A 39 -6.04 -7.35 -8.71
C CYS A 39 -6.28 -8.82 -9.09
N ARG A 40 -6.69 -9.68 -8.15
CA ARG A 40 -7.01 -11.08 -8.42
C ARG A 40 -8.14 -11.26 -9.43
N ARG A 41 -9.19 -10.46 -9.31
CA ARG A 41 -10.32 -10.48 -10.24
C ARG A 41 -9.91 -10.01 -11.64
N LEU A 42 -9.14 -8.91 -11.72
CA LEU A 42 -8.62 -8.41 -12.99
C LEU A 42 -7.66 -9.39 -13.66
N ALA A 43 -6.78 -10.04 -12.91
CA ALA A 43 -5.89 -11.08 -13.40
C ALA A 43 -6.68 -12.31 -13.90
N GLY A 44 -7.81 -12.62 -13.29
CA GLY A 44 -8.77 -13.65 -13.72
C GLY A 44 -9.64 -13.25 -14.92
N GLY A 45 -9.49 -12.02 -15.45
CA GLY A 45 -10.27 -11.51 -16.59
C GLY A 45 -11.63 -10.93 -16.22
N ASP A 46 -11.95 -10.80 -14.93
CA ASP A 46 -13.20 -10.20 -14.46
C ASP A 46 -13.13 -8.67 -14.52
N GLN A 47 -13.60 -8.11 -15.63
CA GLN A 47 -13.66 -6.66 -15.83
C GLN A 47 -14.70 -5.96 -14.94
N SER A 48 -15.66 -6.70 -14.36
CA SER A 48 -16.64 -6.10 -13.45
C SER A 48 -16.06 -5.67 -12.10
N ALA A 49 -14.77 -6.00 -11.85
CA ALA A 49 -14.04 -5.57 -10.66
C ALA A 49 -13.83 -4.05 -10.61
N THR A 50 -13.84 -3.37 -11.77
CA THR A 50 -13.58 -1.94 -11.91
C THR A 50 -14.60 -1.28 -12.84
N ARG A 51 -14.61 0.04 -12.87
CA ARG A 51 -15.43 0.80 -13.83
C ARG A 51 -14.63 1.10 -15.10
N PRO A 52 -15.29 1.17 -16.29
CA PRO A 52 -14.60 1.54 -17.51
C PRO A 52 -14.26 3.04 -17.52
N GLU A 53 -13.00 3.35 -17.86
CA GLU A 53 -12.46 4.71 -17.94
C GLU A 53 -11.51 4.84 -19.14
N SER A 54 -11.75 5.80 -20.03
CA SER A 54 -10.91 5.99 -21.24
C SER A 54 -9.49 6.42 -20.91
N ARG A 55 -9.29 7.13 -19.80
CA ARG A 55 -7.97 7.60 -19.34
C ARG A 55 -6.95 6.47 -19.11
N LEU A 56 -7.41 5.22 -18.93
CA LEU A 56 -6.51 4.05 -18.87
C LEU A 56 -5.84 3.78 -20.22
N LEU A 57 -6.54 4.00 -21.33
CA LEU A 57 -5.99 3.86 -22.67
C LEU A 57 -5.07 5.04 -23.02
N GLU A 58 -5.39 6.24 -22.55
CA GLU A 58 -4.56 7.44 -22.71
C GLU A 58 -3.23 7.27 -21.93
N PHE A 59 -3.31 6.84 -20.67
CA PHE A 59 -2.14 6.46 -19.88
C PHE A 59 -1.25 5.45 -20.61
N ALA A 60 -1.86 4.37 -21.14
CA ALA A 60 -1.12 3.33 -21.84
C ALA A 60 -0.49 3.86 -23.14
N GLY A 61 -1.16 4.78 -23.83
CA GLY A 61 -0.64 5.45 -25.02
C GLY A 61 0.61 6.27 -24.72
N ASP A 62 0.59 7.11 -23.69
CA ASP A 62 1.73 7.92 -23.27
C ASP A 62 2.88 7.04 -22.77
N LEU A 63 2.58 5.99 -22.01
CA LEU A 63 3.60 5.07 -21.52
C LEU A 63 4.30 4.33 -22.67
N VAL A 64 3.55 3.90 -23.69
CA VAL A 64 4.08 3.21 -24.88
C VAL A 64 4.88 4.17 -25.77
N ALA A 65 4.56 5.46 -25.78
CA ALA A 65 5.35 6.46 -26.48
C ALA A 65 6.76 6.61 -25.87
N ASP A 66 6.88 6.51 -24.55
CA ASP A 66 8.17 6.54 -23.85
C ASP A 66 8.89 5.16 -23.89
N TYR A 67 8.14 4.06 -23.81
CA TYR A 67 8.64 2.69 -23.74
C TYR A 67 7.87 1.81 -24.73
N PRO A 68 8.31 1.71 -25.99
CA PRO A 68 7.60 0.99 -27.04
C PRO A 68 7.26 -0.46 -26.69
N ARG A 69 6.21 -0.99 -27.30
CA ARG A 69 5.79 -2.39 -27.15
C ARG A 69 6.86 -3.33 -27.70
N LEU A 70 6.87 -4.58 -27.23
CA LEU A 70 7.83 -5.59 -27.71
C LEU A 70 7.73 -5.81 -29.22
N GLU A 71 6.52 -5.83 -29.75
CA GLU A 71 6.23 -6.02 -31.18
C GLU A 71 6.69 -4.86 -32.09
N ASP A 72 6.98 -3.70 -31.51
CA ASP A 72 7.43 -2.48 -32.22
C ASP A 72 8.95 -2.32 -32.19
N LEU A 73 9.67 -3.18 -31.42
CA LEU A 73 11.11 -3.12 -31.25
C LEU A 73 11.84 -4.06 -32.19
N THR A 74 13.00 -3.62 -32.70
CA THR A 74 13.94 -4.48 -33.44
C THR A 74 14.93 -5.20 -32.53
N ASP A 75 15.23 -4.61 -31.37
CA ASP A 75 16.07 -5.21 -30.32
C ASP A 75 15.26 -5.29 -29.01
N LEU A 76 15.04 -6.51 -28.54
CA LEU A 76 14.25 -6.76 -27.34
C LEU A 76 15.05 -6.55 -26.04
N ASP A 77 16.38 -6.53 -26.10
CA ASP A 77 17.24 -6.34 -24.92
C ASP A 77 17.11 -4.93 -24.35
N ASP A 78 16.71 -3.96 -25.18
CA ASP A 78 16.44 -2.59 -24.77
C ASP A 78 15.06 -2.41 -24.12
N SER A 79 14.16 -3.38 -24.27
CA SER A 79 12.81 -3.31 -23.71
C SER A 79 12.81 -3.42 -22.17
N PRO A 80 12.00 -2.62 -21.47
CA PRO A 80 11.72 -2.89 -20.07
C PRO A 80 10.71 -4.02 -19.85
N TRP A 81 9.98 -4.40 -20.89
CA TRP A 81 8.83 -5.29 -20.80
C TRP A 81 9.21 -6.75 -20.92
N ASN A 82 8.68 -7.60 -20.03
CA ASN A 82 8.59 -9.05 -20.21
C ASN A 82 7.38 -9.42 -21.05
N MET A 83 6.35 -8.56 -21.02
CA MET A 83 5.14 -8.65 -21.83
C MET A 83 4.68 -7.22 -22.14
N SER A 84 4.31 -6.95 -23.40
CA SER A 84 3.77 -5.63 -23.78
C SER A 84 2.60 -5.22 -22.88
N PRO A 85 2.46 -3.92 -22.53
CA PRO A 85 1.37 -3.43 -21.70
C PRO A 85 0.01 -3.93 -22.17
N ASP A 86 -0.74 -4.63 -21.31
CA ASP A 86 -2.12 -5.06 -21.56
C ASP A 86 -3.07 -4.01 -21.01
N ALA A 87 -3.66 -3.20 -21.92
CA ALA A 87 -4.52 -2.09 -21.57
C ALA A 87 -5.93 -2.27 -22.13
N THR A 88 -6.90 -2.05 -21.26
CA THR A 88 -8.33 -1.95 -21.58
C THR A 88 -8.92 -0.72 -20.90
N THR A 89 -10.18 -0.42 -21.13
CA THR A 89 -10.87 0.63 -20.38
C THR A 89 -11.08 0.29 -18.91
N HIS A 90 -10.83 -0.95 -18.48
CA HIS A 90 -11.01 -1.39 -17.09
C HIS A 90 -9.71 -1.51 -16.30
N ARG A 91 -8.58 -1.74 -17.00
CA ARG A 91 -7.28 -1.96 -16.37
C ARG A 91 -6.12 -1.69 -17.31
N VAL A 92 -4.96 -1.47 -16.71
CA VAL A 92 -3.66 -1.68 -17.36
C VAL A 92 -2.86 -2.68 -16.51
N ILE A 93 -2.30 -3.70 -17.16
CA ILE A 93 -1.36 -4.65 -16.54
C ILE A 93 0.00 -4.43 -17.19
N LEU A 94 1.00 -4.20 -16.35
CA LEU A 94 2.38 -4.00 -16.74
C LEU A 94 3.21 -5.14 -16.16
N CYS A 95 3.96 -5.83 -17.03
CA CYS A 95 4.88 -6.91 -16.65
C CYS A 95 6.27 -6.57 -17.17
N MET A 96 7.20 -6.27 -16.26
CA MET A 96 8.53 -5.81 -16.62
C MET A 96 9.64 -6.65 -15.99
N GLY A 97 10.84 -6.55 -16.53
CA GLY A 97 12.03 -7.15 -15.93
C GLY A 97 12.34 -6.50 -14.58
N LEU A 98 12.66 -7.31 -13.57
CA LEU A 98 12.93 -6.81 -12.22
C LEU A 98 14.04 -5.73 -12.20
N SER A 99 15.09 -5.91 -13.03
CA SER A 99 16.18 -4.93 -13.16
C SER A 99 15.77 -3.62 -13.84
N LYS A 100 14.65 -3.60 -14.57
CA LYS A 100 14.13 -2.42 -15.28
C LYS A 100 13.11 -1.65 -14.45
N ALA A 101 12.53 -2.27 -13.43
CA ALA A 101 11.49 -1.68 -12.58
C ALA A 101 11.91 -0.33 -11.94
N SER A 102 13.16 -0.21 -11.51
CA SER A 102 13.70 1.03 -10.93
C SER A 102 13.83 2.17 -11.94
N ILE A 103 13.92 1.87 -13.24
CA ILE A 103 14.06 2.84 -14.33
C ILE A 103 12.68 3.33 -14.78
N VAL A 104 11.75 2.39 -15.01
CA VAL A 104 10.42 2.70 -15.57
C VAL A 104 9.40 3.07 -14.48
N GLY A 105 9.54 2.49 -13.28
CA GLY A 105 8.61 2.69 -12.17
C GLY A 105 8.28 4.16 -11.85
N PRO A 106 9.28 5.05 -11.72
CA PRO A 106 9.01 6.48 -11.47
C PRO A 106 8.10 7.12 -12.53
N ARG A 107 8.31 6.78 -13.81
CA ARG A 107 7.49 7.31 -14.91
C ARG A 107 6.06 6.73 -14.89
N ILE A 108 5.92 5.45 -14.55
CA ILE A 108 4.60 4.83 -14.39
C ILE A 108 3.81 5.55 -13.28
N LEU A 109 4.44 5.83 -12.14
CA LEU A 109 3.78 6.51 -11.02
C LEU A 109 3.44 7.97 -11.35
N GLU A 110 4.31 8.69 -12.06
CA GLU A 110 4.04 10.05 -12.54
C GLU A 110 2.82 10.09 -13.48
N LEU A 111 2.76 9.18 -14.45
CA LEU A 111 1.60 9.06 -15.35
C LEU A 111 0.34 8.60 -14.60
N ALA A 112 0.45 7.66 -13.66
CA ALA A 112 -0.68 7.23 -12.84
C ALA A 112 -1.26 8.39 -12.03
N GLU A 113 -0.41 9.25 -11.47
CA GLU A 113 -0.79 10.48 -10.80
C GLU A 113 -1.51 11.45 -11.76
N HIS A 114 -0.91 11.70 -12.93
CA HIS A 114 -1.46 12.60 -13.95
C HIS A 114 -2.86 12.18 -14.40
N TYR A 115 -3.07 10.88 -14.62
CA TYR A 115 -4.36 10.32 -15.06
C TYR A 115 -5.31 9.98 -13.92
N GLY A 116 -4.91 10.21 -12.66
CA GLY A 116 -5.74 9.92 -11.49
C GLY A 116 -6.05 8.43 -11.35
N LEU A 117 -5.04 7.57 -11.53
CA LEU A 117 -5.16 6.11 -11.47
C LEU A 117 -4.54 5.56 -10.19
N VAL A 118 -5.19 4.54 -9.61
CA VAL A 118 -4.57 3.69 -8.60
C VAL A 118 -3.55 2.79 -9.27
N CYS A 119 -2.35 2.67 -8.68
CA CYS A 119 -1.33 1.71 -9.09
C CYS A 119 -1.03 0.77 -7.93
N TYR A 120 -1.21 -0.53 -8.13
CA TYR A 120 -1.01 -1.57 -7.13
C TYR A 120 0.17 -2.46 -7.48
N ASP A 121 1.09 -2.61 -6.52
CA ASP A 121 2.20 -3.55 -6.55
C ASP A 121 1.86 -4.79 -5.71
N PRO A 122 1.53 -5.93 -6.30
CA PRO A 122 1.20 -7.14 -5.55
C PRO A 122 2.40 -7.76 -4.81
N SER A 123 3.63 -7.49 -5.24
CA SER A 123 4.84 -8.05 -4.62
C SER A 123 5.12 -7.46 -3.23
N THR A 124 4.84 -6.18 -3.05
CA THR A 124 4.98 -5.45 -1.79
C THR A 124 3.65 -5.17 -1.11
N GLN A 125 2.53 -5.47 -1.78
CA GLN A 125 1.17 -5.08 -1.40
C GLN A 125 1.03 -3.55 -1.23
N HIS A 126 1.83 -2.79 -1.96
CA HIS A 126 1.79 -1.34 -1.93
C HIS A 126 0.72 -0.79 -2.88
N VAL A 127 -0.07 0.16 -2.38
CA VAL A 127 -1.10 0.86 -3.15
C VAL A 127 -0.68 2.32 -3.31
N HIS A 128 -0.38 2.72 -4.53
CA HIS A 128 -0.20 4.13 -4.88
C HIS A 128 -1.53 4.73 -5.27
N HIS A 129 -1.96 5.73 -4.52
CA HIS A 129 -3.15 6.52 -4.85
C HIS A 129 -2.75 7.79 -5.55
N PRO A 130 -3.53 8.23 -6.56
CA PRO A 130 -3.37 9.59 -7.09
C PRO A 130 -3.64 10.61 -5.99
N ALA A 131 -3.03 11.79 -6.08
CA ALA A 131 -3.27 12.85 -5.12
C ALA A 131 -4.77 13.15 -5.06
N GLN A 132 -5.30 13.04 -3.87
CA GLN A 132 -6.68 13.42 -3.58
C GLN A 132 -6.67 14.46 -2.47
N PRO A 133 -7.43 15.54 -2.60
CA PRO A 133 -7.58 16.48 -1.50
C PRO A 133 -8.18 15.74 -0.31
N THR A 134 -7.53 15.85 0.85
CA THR A 134 -8.10 15.35 2.11
C THR A 134 -9.39 16.13 2.37
N PRO A 135 -10.54 15.45 2.56
CA PRO A 135 -11.75 16.15 2.96
C PRO A 135 -11.52 16.96 4.23
N GLU A 136 -12.03 18.18 4.29
CA GLU A 136 -11.86 19.04 5.46
C GLU A 136 -12.39 18.35 6.73
N GLY A 137 -11.59 18.32 7.78
CA GLY A 137 -11.93 17.70 9.06
C GLY A 137 -11.97 16.16 9.05
N ALA A 138 -11.56 15.51 7.98
CA ALA A 138 -11.53 14.06 7.93
C ALA A 138 -10.34 13.48 8.70
N PHE A 139 -10.58 12.42 9.47
CA PHE A 139 -9.51 11.53 9.90
C PHE A 139 -8.91 10.85 8.70
N ARG A 140 -7.57 10.77 8.66
CA ARG A 140 -6.83 10.08 7.61
C ARG A 140 -5.95 9.01 8.22
N LEU A 141 -6.23 7.74 7.89
CA LEU A 141 -5.43 6.60 8.28
C LEU A 141 -4.61 6.16 7.07
N GLU A 142 -3.29 6.09 7.25
CA GLU A 142 -2.35 5.65 6.21
C GLU A 142 -1.40 4.58 6.74
N ALA A 143 -1.07 3.61 5.87
CA ALA A 143 -0.13 2.55 6.16
C ALA A 143 1.09 2.58 5.23
N ALA A 144 2.20 1.96 5.67
CA ALA A 144 3.44 1.89 4.90
C ALA A 144 3.28 1.21 3.52
N ASN A 145 2.26 0.39 3.34
CA ASN A 145 1.94 -0.26 2.07
C ASN A 145 1.09 0.62 1.13
N GLY A 146 0.93 1.92 1.44
CA GLY A 146 0.16 2.87 0.64
C GLY A 146 -1.36 2.84 0.87
N SER A 147 -1.89 1.92 1.69
CA SER A 147 -3.31 1.93 2.03
C SER A 147 -3.69 3.25 2.69
N ARG A 148 -4.83 3.81 2.26
CA ARG A 148 -5.37 5.07 2.77
C ARG A 148 -6.87 4.94 3.00
N ILE A 149 -7.34 5.37 4.16
CA ILE A 149 -8.77 5.37 4.53
C ILE A 149 -9.10 6.73 5.15
N PHE A 150 -10.15 7.37 4.65
CA PHE A 150 -10.71 8.58 5.28
C PHE A 150 -11.85 8.21 6.21
N ASN A 151 -11.88 8.84 7.38
CA ASN A 151 -12.86 8.59 8.43
C ASN A 151 -13.02 7.09 8.76
N PRO A 152 -11.91 6.39 9.12
CA PRO A 152 -11.97 4.96 9.37
C PRO A 152 -12.93 4.65 10.52
N THR A 153 -13.70 3.56 10.34
CA THR A 153 -14.49 2.96 11.43
C THR A 153 -13.56 2.30 12.46
N GLY A 154 -14.08 2.05 13.66
CA GLY A 154 -13.33 1.30 14.68
C GLY A 154 -12.82 -0.06 14.19
N ASP A 155 -13.63 -0.77 13.42
CA ASP A 155 -13.25 -2.08 12.84
C ASP A 155 -12.14 -1.96 11.78
N GLU A 156 -12.19 -0.94 10.93
CA GLU A 156 -11.13 -0.66 9.96
C GLU A 156 -9.81 -0.29 10.65
N ILE A 157 -9.86 0.50 11.74
CA ILE A 157 -8.67 0.78 12.58
C ILE A 157 -8.08 -0.53 13.10
N VAL A 158 -8.89 -1.41 13.71
CA VAL A 158 -8.46 -2.72 14.22
C VAL A 158 -7.81 -3.55 13.11
N GLN A 159 -8.46 -3.63 11.95
CA GLN A 159 -7.95 -4.38 10.82
C GLN A 159 -6.61 -3.83 10.33
N GLN A 160 -6.45 -2.52 10.21
CA GLN A 160 -5.21 -1.90 9.76
C GLN A 160 -4.07 -2.06 10.78
N VAL A 161 -4.32 -1.89 12.07
CA VAL A 161 -3.30 -2.13 13.12
C VAL A 161 -2.83 -3.60 13.08
N ARG A 162 -3.74 -4.56 12.93
CA ARG A 162 -3.41 -5.98 12.82
C ARG A 162 -2.72 -6.37 11.52
N SER A 163 -2.77 -5.52 10.50
CA SER A 163 -2.09 -5.75 9.20
C SER A 163 -0.59 -5.41 9.23
N LEU A 164 -0.07 -4.92 10.36
CA LEU A 164 1.34 -4.58 10.49
C LEU A 164 2.23 -5.82 10.33
N THR A 165 3.22 -5.68 9.46
CA THR A 165 4.22 -6.69 9.13
C THR A 165 5.57 -6.02 8.88
N ARG A 166 6.62 -6.78 8.59
CA ARG A 166 7.91 -6.20 8.18
C ARG A 166 7.82 -5.37 6.90
N ALA A 167 6.93 -5.72 5.97
CA ALA A 167 6.70 -4.96 4.74
C ALA A 167 5.79 -3.74 5.01
N ASN A 168 4.70 -3.95 5.75
CA ASN A 168 3.79 -2.90 6.20
C ASN A 168 4.12 -2.51 7.65
N TRP A 169 5.25 -1.83 7.84
CA TRP A 169 5.89 -1.70 9.16
C TRP A 169 5.38 -0.54 10.02
N HIS A 170 4.59 0.39 9.44
CA HIS A 170 4.02 1.51 10.18
C HIS A 170 2.63 1.88 9.70
N LEU A 171 1.87 2.50 10.59
CA LEU A 171 0.54 3.02 10.39
C LEU A 171 0.40 4.33 11.15
N TRP A 172 -0.24 5.33 10.57
CA TRP A 172 -0.59 6.56 11.26
C TRP A 172 -2.06 6.91 11.09
N LEU A 173 -2.63 7.57 12.09
CA LEU A 173 -3.97 8.15 12.07
C LEU A 173 -3.86 9.64 12.39
N GLU A 174 -4.16 10.48 11.43
CA GLU A 174 -4.13 11.94 11.54
C GLU A 174 -5.53 12.49 11.58
N ARG A 175 -5.80 13.42 12.51
CA ARG A 175 -7.09 14.09 12.67
C ARG A 175 -7.12 15.43 11.94
N GLU A 176 -6.04 16.16 12.00
CA GLU A 176 -5.80 17.44 11.34
C GLU A 176 -4.29 17.59 11.13
N GLU A 177 -3.86 18.46 10.24
CA GLU A 177 -2.44 18.60 9.91
C GLU A 177 -1.56 18.71 11.17
N GLY A 178 -0.66 17.74 11.33
CA GLY A 178 0.28 17.67 12.45
C GLY A 178 -0.30 17.22 13.78
N VAL A 179 -1.55 16.71 13.83
CA VAL A 179 -2.17 16.08 15.01
C VAL A 179 -2.43 14.63 14.72
N TYR A 180 -1.57 13.74 15.21
CA TYR A 180 -1.61 12.34 14.84
C TYR A 180 -1.17 11.39 15.95
N ILE A 181 -1.56 10.14 15.80
CA ILE A 181 -0.99 8.97 16.46
C ILE A 181 -0.42 8.04 15.41
N GLN A 182 0.74 7.46 15.65
CA GLN A 182 1.30 6.43 14.77
C GLN A 182 1.81 5.24 15.56
N VAL A 183 1.81 4.08 14.93
CA VAL A 183 2.44 2.85 15.41
C VAL A 183 3.43 2.33 14.39
N GLY A 184 4.58 1.87 14.85
CA GLY A 184 5.60 1.27 14.00
C GLY A 184 6.22 0.03 14.62
N LEU A 185 6.56 -0.95 13.78
CA LEU A 185 7.07 -2.26 14.17
C LEU A 185 8.61 -2.28 14.23
N GLY A 186 9.15 -2.64 15.41
CA GLY A 186 10.55 -3.01 15.63
C GLY A 186 11.56 -1.91 15.33
N THR A 187 12.79 -2.29 15.04
CA THR A 187 13.93 -1.38 14.91
C THR A 187 13.79 -0.36 13.79
N ARG A 188 13.04 -0.67 12.74
CA ARG A 188 12.73 0.28 11.65
C ARG A 188 11.93 1.49 12.13
N ALA A 189 11.08 1.28 13.14
CA ALA A 189 10.31 2.34 13.81
C ALA A 189 11.00 2.86 15.09
N GLY A 190 12.26 2.54 15.32
CA GLY A 190 12.99 2.94 16.52
C GLY A 190 12.57 2.20 17.80
N ALA A 191 11.77 1.14 17.70
CA ALA A 191 11.41 0.28 18.82
C ALA A 191 12.44 -0.85 19.01
N PRO A 192 12.59 -1.40 20.21
CA PRO A 192 13.31 -2.65 20.41
C PRO A 192 12.74 -3.78 19.54
N GLU A 193 13.57 -4.80 19.25
CA GLU A 193 13.11 -5.94 18.48
C GLU A 193 11.92 -6.62 19.16
N GLY A 194 10.88 -6.93 18.34
CA GLY A 194 9.64 -7.56 18.82
C GLY A 194 8.65 -6.60 19.49
N ARG A 195 8.99 -5.33 19.65
CA ARG A 195 8.10 -4.31 20.23
C ARG A 195 7.59 -3.34 19.17
N PHE A 196 6.58 -2.56 19.55
CA PHE A 196 6.00 -1.50 18.74
C PHE A 196 6.33 -0.14 19.34
N SER A 197 6.67 0.83 18.48
CA SER A 197 6.77 2.25 18.85
C SER A 197 5.41 2.90 18.64
N LEU A 198 4.89 3.57 19.67
CA LEU A 198 3.77 4.50 19.54
C LEU A 198 4.35 5.91 19.55
N GLU A 199 3.89 6.76 18.61
CA GLU A 199 4.25 8.17 18.63
C GLU A 199 2.98 9.01 18.54
N TYR A 200 2.95 10.09 19.32
CA TYR A 200 1.82 10.99 19.42
C TYR A 200 2.23 12.45 19.32
N LYS A 201 1.53 13.20 18.52
CA LYS A 201 1.69 14.62 18.36
C LYS A 201 0.34 15.31 18.50
N GLN A 202 0.23 16.22 19.48
CA GLN A 202 -1.04 16.86 19.85
C GLN A 202 -1.33 18.13 19.05
N ALA A 203 -0.30 18.77 18.48
CA ALA A 203 -0.42 19.99 17.71
C ALA A 203 0.74 20.11 16.73
N PRO A 204 0.62 20.85 15.61
CA PRO A 204 1.70 21.02 14.62
C PRO A 204 3.03 21.47 15.23
N SER A 205 2.98 22.41 16.17
CA SER A 205 4.15 22.90 16.94
C SER A 205 4.24 22.32 18.34
N GLY A 206 3.39 21.36 18.69
CA GLY A 206 3.33 20.74 20.01
C GLY A 206 4.42 19.71 20.25
N PRO A 207 4.51 19.24 21.49
CA PRO A 207 5.46 18.19 21.86
C PRO A 207 5.16 16.91 21.08
N HIS A 208 6.22 16.21 20.71
CA HIS A 208 6.17 14.90 20.08
C HIS A 208 6.59 13.85 21.12
N HIS A 209 5.71 12.91 21.38
CA HIS A 209 5.85 11.90 22.41
C HIS A 209 6.07 10.51 21.79
N ARG A 210 6.86 9.67 22.48
CA ARG A 210 7.06 8.27 22.13
C ARG A 210 6.83 7.38 23.35
N SER A 211 6.18 6.25 23.10
CA SER A 211 6.05 5.13 24.03
C SER A 211 6.34 3.82 23.30
N PHE A 212 6.51 2.73 24.05
CA PHE A 212 6.67 1.39 23.49
C PHE A 212 5.64 0.44 24.09
N VAL A 213 5.02 -0.37 23.22
CA VAL A 213 4.08 -1.42 23.63
C VAL A 213 4.55 -2.78 23.14
N ASP A 214 4.10 -3.83 23.80
CA ASP A 214 4.55 -5.19 23.55
C ASP A 214 3.62 -5.95 22.60
N ASP A 215 2.38 -5.46 22.44
CA ASP A 215 1.38 -6.10 21.58
C ASP A 215 0.55 -5.09 20.78
N LEU A 216 -0.19 -5.63 19.78
CA LEU A 216 -1.04 -4.84 18.89
C LEU A 216 -2.39 -4.47 19.53
N GLU A 217 -2.77 -5.11 20.63
CA GLU A 217 -4.04 -4.80 21.31
C GLU A 217 -3.94 -3.47 22.04
N ASP A 218 -2.80 -3.21 22.70
CA ASP A 218 -2.47 -1.91 23.29
C ASP A 218 -2.46 -0.82 22.22
N ALA A 219 -1.77 -1.05 21.10
CA ALA A 219 -1.75 -0.10 19.98
C ALA A 219 -3.15 0.17 19.41
N THR A 220 -3.98 -0.88 19.29
CA THR A 220 -5.35 -0.76 18.81
C THR A 220 -6.19 0.10 19.75
N THR A 221 -6.08 -0.11 21.05
CA THR A 221 -6.79 0.67 22.08
C THR A 221 -6.42 2.15 22.00
N VAL A 222 -5.14 2.47 21.82
CA VAL A 222 -4.66 3.85 21.64
C VAL A 222 -5.26 4.49 20.39
N PHE A 223 -5.24 3.80 19.25
CA PHE A 223 -5.80 4.32 17.99
C PHE A 223 -7.31 4.56 18.07
N GLN A 224 -8.05 3.62 18.67
CA GLN A 224 -9.50 3.77 18.87
C GLN A 224 -9.84 4.93 19.83
N GLY A 225 -9.08 5.06 20.92
CA GLY A 225 -9.24 6.18 21.86
C GLY A 225 -8.97 7.53 21.18
N PHE A 226 -7.88 7.62 20.40
CA PHE A 226 -7.55 8.82 19.64
C PHE A 226 -8.66 9.20 18.65
N ALA A 227 -9.20 8.22 17.91
CA ALA A 227 -10.31 8.43 16.98
C ALA A 227 -11.61 8.86 17.69
N ALA A 228 -11.86 8.33 18.89
CA ALA A 228 -13.03 8.67 19.70
C ALA A 228 -12.89 10.01 20.47
N GLY A 229 -11.70 10.62 20.47
CA GLY A 229 -11.41 11.80 21.30
C GLY A 229 -11.30 11.49 22.79
N ASP A 230 -11.11 10.24 23.16
CA ASP A 230 -10.84 9.81 24.53
C ASP A 230 -9.35 9.87 24.79
N GLU A 231 -8.92 10.67 25.76
CA GLU A 231 -7.48 10.85 26.09
C GLU A 231 -7.01 9.93 27.24
N SER A 232 -7.85 9.03 27.74
CA SER A 232 -7.49 8.12 28.86
C SER A 232 -6.31 7.21 28.51
N TRP A 233 -6.16 6.82 27.23
CA TRP A 233 -5.03 6.04 26.72
C TRP A 233 -3.68 6.75 26.94
N PHE A 234 -3.64 8.08 26.90
CA PHE A 234 -2.38 8.80 27.10
C PHE A 234 -1.84 8.58 28.53
N SER A 235 -2.73 8.62 29.53
CA SER A 235 -2.37 8.40 30.94
C SER A 235 -2.01 6.93 31.24
N ALA A 236 -2.45 5.99 30.40
CA ALA A 236 -2.17 4.55 30.56
C ALA A 236 -0.74 4.14 30.15
N HIS A 237 -0.01 5.03 29.46
CA HIS A 237 1.31 4.74 28.92
C HIS A 237 2.38 5.69 29.47
N THR A 238 3.63 5.23 29.46
CA THR A 238 4.80 6.08 29.81
C THR A 238 5.36 6.69 28.54
N TRP A 239 5.26 8.01 28.43
CA TRP A 239 5.69 8.76 27.25
C TRP A 239 7.04 9.45 27.50
N THR A 240 7.88 9.42 26.49
CA THR A 240 9.15 10.16 26.42
C THR A 240 9.01 11.25 25.37
N LEU A 241 9.48 12.44 25.63
CA LEU A 241 9.56 13.54 24.67
C LEU A 241 10.68 13.24 23.66
N LEU A 242 10.37 13.41 22.37
CA LEU A 242 11.32 13.25 21.24
C LEU A 242 12.00 14.58 20.90
#